data_d6301d8bfd8ac1370083b3d184d37d33
#
_entry.id   d6301d8bfd8ac1370083b3d184d37d33
#
_cell.length_a   1.000
_cell.length_b   1.000
_cell.length_c   1.000
_cell.angle_alpha   90.00
_cell.angle_beta   90.00
_cell.angle_gamma   90.00
#
_symmetry.space_group_name_H-M   'P 1'
#
loop_
_entity.id
_entity.type
_entity.pdbx_description
1 polymer ?
#
loop_
_entity_poly.entity_id
_entity_poly.type
_entity_poly.pdbx_seq_one_letter_code
_entity_poly.pdbx_strand_id
1 'polypeptide(L)'
;MGYVLNGEELEVDDDGFLLEANFSDEIVPVIAEAEGLTLTDEHWQVINFMRDKYRDDGHTPNFRNMLAGMDDLHPGTDWKKRLYELFPLQPNRQSAKVAGLTKPFGKGGY
;
A
#
# COMPACT_ATOMS: atom_id res chain seq x y z
N MET A 1 -1.83 -20.13 -1.24
CA MET A 1 -0.98 -19.42 -2.16
C MET A 1 -0.64 -18.05 -1.62
N GLY A 2 0.58 -17.59 -1.79
CA GLY A 2 0.99 -16.33 -1.22
C GLY A 2 2.28 -15.84 -1.84
N TYR A 3 2.95 -14.94 -1.13
CA TYR A 3 4.23 -14.42 -1.59
C TYR A 3 5.36 -15.17 -0.90
N VAL A 4 6.47 -15.38 -1.61
CA VAL A 4 7.64 -16.05 -1.04
C VAL A 4 8.69 -15.00 -0.73
N LEU A 5 9.16 -14.95 0.52
CA LEU A 5 10.20 -14.05 0.98
C LEU A 5 11.21 -14.85 1.77
N ASN A 6 12.46 -14.83 1.31
CA ASN A 6 13.56 -15.55 1.96
C ASN A 6 13.24 -17.04 2.18
N GLY A 7 12.57 -17.65 1.20
CA GLY A 7 12.23 -19.07 1.24
C GLY A 7 10.99 -19.39 2.05
N GLU A 8 10.35 -18.40 2.66
CA GLU A 8 9.14 -18.60 3.46
C GLU A 8 7.94 -18.07 2.71
N GLU A 9 6.86 -18.87 2.66
CA GLU A 9 5.62 -18.45 2.02
C GLU A 9 4.78 -17.69 3.03
N LEU A 10 4.39 -16.46 2.65
CA LEU A 10 3.52 -15.61 3.46
C LEU A 10 2.10 -15.72 2.91
N GLU A 11 1.16 -16.05 3.79
CA GLU A 11 -0.20 -16.33 3.37
C GLU A 11 -0.98 -15.07 3.06
N VAL A 12 -1.89 -15.17 2.10
CA VAL A 12 -2.70 -14.06 1.63
C VAL A 12 -4.17 -14.43 1.63
N ASP A 13 -5.02 -13.41 1.59
CA ASP A 13 -6.45 -13.62 1.41
C ASP A 13 -6.79 -13.74 -0.08
N ASP A 14 -8.08 -13.82 -0.40
CA ASP A 14 -8.55 -14.02 -1.76
C ASP A 14 -8.18 -12.88 -2.70
N ASP A 15 -7.91 -11.69 -2.16
CA ASP A 15 -7.57 -10.52 -2.94
C ASP A 15 -6.06 -10.27 -3.00
N GLY A 16 -5.27 -11.15 -2.39
CA GLY A 16 -3.81 -11.04 -2.43
C GLY A 16 -3.19 -10.18 -1.35
N PHE A 17 -3.97 -9.77 -0.34
CA PHE A 17 -3.42 -9.05 0.80
C PHE A 17 -2.85 -10.04 1.81
N LEU A 18 -1.73 -9.66 2.46
CA LEU A 18 -1.18 -10.49 3.53
C LEU A 18 -2.19 -10.63 4.66
N LEU A 19 -2.26 -11.82 5.25
CA LEU A 19 -3.10 -12.05 6.41
C LEU A 19 -2.54 -11.36 7.65
N GLU A 20 -1.22 -11.21 7.72
CA GLU A 20 -0.55 -10.47 8.78
C GLU A 20 0.38 -9.45 8.16
N ALA A 21 0.38 -8.24 8.69
CA ALA A 21 1.21 -7.16 8.16
C ALA A 21 2.70 -7.51 8.27
N ASN A 22 3.45 -7.16 7.24
CA ASN A 22 4.90 -7.35 7.20
C ASN A 22 5.53 -6.01 6.83
N PHE A 23 6.26 -5.42 7.78
CA PHE A 23 6.87 -4.10 7.58
C PHE A 23 8.26 -4.15 7.00
N SER A 24 8.71 -5.31 6.56
CA SER A 24 10.00 -5.45 5.90
C SER A 24 9.97 -4.75 4.55
N ASP A 25 11.03 -4.02 4.22
CA ASP A 25 11.12 -3.39 2.90
C ASP A 25 11.29 -4.44 1.81
N GLU A 26 11.77 -5.63 2.16
CA GLU A 26 11.99 -6.70 1.19
C GLU A 26 10.70 -7.26 0.60
N ILE A 27 9.59 -7.18 1.34
CA ILE A 27 8.31 -7.68 0.82
C ILE A 27 7.74 -6.79 -0.28
N VAL A 28 8.10 -5.51 -0.27
CA VAL A 28 7.51 -4.54 -1.19
C VAL A 28 7.78 -4.87 -2.65
N PRO A 29 9.04 -5.09 -3.08
CA PRO A 29 9.27 -5.45 -4.48
C PRO A 29 8.65 -6.79 -4.88
N VAL A 30 8.51 -7.72 -3.95
CA VAL A 30 7.88 -9.00 -4.24
C VAL A 30 6.42 -8.80 -4.63
N ILE A 31 5.69 -8.01 -3.83
CA ILE A 31 4.27 -7.75 -4.12
C ILE A 31 4.13 -6.84 -5.33
N ALA A 32 5.00 -5.83 -5.45
CA ALA A 32 4.96 -4.90 -6.59
C ALA A 32 5.11 -5.65 -7.90
N GLU A 33 6.01 -6.63 -7.96
CA GLU A 33 6.20 -7.43 -9.17
C GLU A 33 4.92 -8.21 -9.50
N ALA A 34 4.28 -8.79 -8.50
CA ALA A 34 3.03 -9.51 -8.71
C ALA A 34 1.91 -8.59 -9.20
N GLU A 35 1.96 -7.31 -8.81
CA GLU A 35 0.98 -6.31 -9.24
C GLU A 35 1.35 -5.62 -10.55
N GLY A 36 2.51 -5.95 -11.12
CA GLY A 36 2.96 -5.34 -12.36
C GLY A 36 3.46 -3.93 -12.22
N LEU A 37 3.93 -3.54 -11.04
CA LEU A 37 4.38 -2.18 -10.78
C LEU A 37 5.91 -2.09 -10.80
N THR A 38 6.40 -0.99 -11.34
CA THR A 38 7.82 -0.62 -11.25
C THR A 38 7.94 0.46 -10.18
N LEU A 39 8.63 0.14 -9.09
CA LEU A 39 8.73 1.04 -7.95
C LEU A 39 9.62 2.25 -8.25
N THR A 40 9.16 3.42 -7.80
CA THR A 40 9.92 4.66 -7.85
C THR A 40 9.97 5.27 -6.45
N ASP A 41 10.70 6.35 -6.30
CA ASP A 41 10.77 7.06 -5.02
C ASP A 41 9.38 7.51 -4.56
N GLU A 42 8.54 7.93 -5.50
CA GLU A 42 7.19 8.34 -5.14
C GLU A 42 6.33 7.19 -4.65
N HIS A 43 6.52 5.99 -5.22
CA HIS A 43 5.86 4.80 -4.67
C HIS A 43 6.25 4.60 -3.21
N TRP A 44 7.52 4.75 -2.89
CA TRP A 44 8.01 4.57 -1.52
C TRP A 44 7.47 5.64 -0.58
N GLN A 45 7.30 6.88 -1.06
CA GLN A 45 6.68 7.92 -0.25
C GLN A 45 5.27 7.51 0.17
N VAL A 46 4.50 6.97 -0.77
CA VAL A 46 3.14 6.50 -0.49
C VAL A 46 3.16 5.30 0.44
N ILE A 47 4.04 4.35 0.16
CA ILE A 47 4.16 3.13 0.99
C ILE A 47 4.48 3.49 2.44
N ASN A 48 5.43 4.39 2.65
CA ASN A 48 5.81 4.80 3.99
C ASN A 48 4.67 5.52 4.70
N PHE A 49 3.94 6.36 3.98
CA PHE A 49 2.76 7.02 4.51
C PHE A 49 1.72 6.00 4.98
N MET A 50 1.42 5.01 4.13
CA MET A 50 0.42 3.99 4.47
C MET A 50 0.85 3.15 5.67
N ARG A 51 2.14 2.81 5.75
CA ARG A 51 2.67 2.07 6.90
C ARG A 51 2.56 2.86 8.19
N ASP A 52 2.88 4.15 8.14
CA ASP A 52 2.78 5.00 9.33
C ASP A 52 1.35 5.09 9.82
N LYS A 53 0.39 5.25 8.91
CA LYS A 53 -1.02 5.30 9.27
C LYS A 53 -1.49 3.98 9.87
N TYR A 54 -1.04 2.86 9.30
CA TYR A 54 -1.40 1.56 9.83
C TYR A 54 -0.87 1.37 11.26
N ARG A 55 0.36 1.80 11.52
CA ARG A 55 0.92 1.72 12.87
C ARG A 55 0.16 2.60 13.86
N ASP A 56 -0.24 3.80 13.42
CA ASP A 56 -0.90 4.77 14.30
C ASP A 56 -2.36 4.40 14.57
N ASP A 57 -3.06 3.95 13.53
CA ASP A 57 -4.52 3.79 13.58
C ASP A 57 -4.99 2.35 13.61
N GLY A 58 -4.09 1.40 13.35
CA GLY A 58 -4.46 -0.01 13.24
C GLY A 58 -5.08 -0.39 11.91
N HIS A 59 -5.22 0.56 10.98
CA HIS A 59 -5.76 0.32 9.65
C HIS A 59 -5.26 1.42 8.71
N THR A 60 -5.41 1.20 7.40
CA THR A 60 -5.01 2.18 6.42
C THR A 60 -6.17 3.15 6.13
N PRO A 61 -5.85 4.37 5.68
CA PRO A 61 -6.89 5.37 5.39
C PRO A 61 -7.63 5.05 4.10
N ASN A 62 -8.84 5.59 3.95
CA ASN A 62 -9.52 5.59 2.67
C ASN A 62 -8.83 6.58 1.72
N PHE A 63 -9.28 6.60 0.46
CA PHE A 63 -8.63 7.45 -0.54
C PHE A 63 -8.67 8.93 -0.17
N ARG A 64 -9.78 9.39 0.36
CA ARG A 64 -9.93 10.80 0.73
C ARG A 64 -8.91 11.22 1.77
N ASN A 65 -8.75 10.41 2.82
CA ASN A 65 -7.79 10.72 3.88
C ASN A 65 -6.35 10.51 3.43
N MET A 66 -6.13 9.52 2.55
CA MET A 66 -4.83 9.31 1.93
C MET A 66 -4.41 10.54 1.13
N LEU A 67 -5.34 11.07 0.33
CA LEU A 67 -5.06 12.25 -0.50
C LEU A 67 -4.71 13.44 0.37
N ALA A 68 -5.50 13.69 1.42
CA ALA A 68 -5.23 14.80 2.33
C ALA A 68 -3.87 14.67 3.01
N GLY A 69 -3.53 13.45 3.45
CA GLY A 69 -2.25 13.20 4.10
C GLY A 69 -1.06 13.39 3.18
N MET A 70 -1.18 12.92 1.93
CA MET A 70 -0.10 13.10 0.98
C MET A 70 0.08 14.57 0.62
N ASP A 71 -1.00 15.34 0.51
CA ASP A 71 -0.92 16.77 0.26
C ASP A 71 -0.21 17.49 1.42
N ASP A 72 -0.47 17.07 2.65
CA ASP A 72 0.19 17.66 3.82
C ASP A 72 1.69 17.37 3.85
N LEU A 73 2.07 16.13 3.55
CA LEU A 73 3.46 15.71 3.64
C LEU A 73 4.29 16.18 2.43
N HIS A 74 3.68 16.21 1.28
CA HIS A 74 4.38 16.50 0.02
C HIS A 74 3.58 17.50 -0.81
N PRO A 75 3.47 18.76 -0.34
CA PRO A 75 2.68 19.77 -1.06
C PRO A 75 3.31 20.09 -2.42
N GLY A 76 2.47 20.59 -3.33
CA GLY A 76 2.94 20.97 -4.65
C GLY A 76 2.78 19.93 -5.73
N THR A 77 2.30 18.74 -5.38
CA THR A 77 2.03 17.67 -6.34
C THR A 77 0.52 17.47 -6.45
N ASP A 78 0.05 17.23 -7.66
CA ASP A 78 -1.36 16.87 -7.88
C ASP A 78 -1.53 15.40 -7.50
N TRP A 79 -1.67 15.15 -6.21
CA TRP A 79 -1.71 13.77 -5.70
C TRP A 79 -2.94 13.00 -6.15
N LYS A 80 -4.05 13.68 -6.42
CA LYS A 80 -5.23 12.98 -6.92
C LYS A 80 -4.92 12.25 -8.22
N LYS A 81 -4.23 12.93 -9.13
CA LYS A 81 -3.82 12.35 -10.39
C LYS A 81 -2.65 11.38 -10.19
N ARG A 82 -1.66 11.82 -9.41
CA ARG A 82 -0.42 11.06 -9.24
C ARG A 82 -0.64 9.71 -8.59
N LEU A 83 -1.53 9.65 -7.59
CA LEU A 83 -1.81 8.39 -6.90
C LEU A 83 -2.37 7.34 -7.85
N TYR A 84 -3.25 7.75 -8.77
CA TYR A 84 -3.77 6.81 -9.77
C TYR A 84 -2.71 6.42 -10.81
N GLU A 85 -1.71 7.25 -11.03
CA GLU A 85 -0.59 6.87 -11.91
C GLU A 85 0.32 5.87 -11.22
N LEU A 86 0.56 6.06 -9.94
CA LEU A 86 1.45 5.17 -9.17
C LEU A 86 0.79 3.84 -8.84
N PHE A 87 -0.50 3.86 -8.49
CA PHE A 87 -1.26 2.67 -8.07
C PHE A 87 -2.60 2.68 -8.79
N PRO A 88 -2.63 2.23 -10.06
CA PRO A 88 -3.83 2.38 -10.89
C PRO A 88 -5.03 1.52 -10.47
N LEU A 89 -4.83 0.49 -9.65
CA LEU A 89 -5.90 -0.37 -9.21
C LEU A 89 -6.37 0.04 -7.82
N GLN A 90 -6.97 1.21 -7.70
CA GLN A 90 -7.43 1.81 -6.44
C GLN A 90 -6.26 2.14 -5.51
N PRO A 91 -5.77 3.37 -5.53
CA PRO A 91 -4.53 3.73 -4.84
C PRO A 91 -4.47 3.35 -3.37
N ASN A 92 -5.55 3.55 -2.59
CA ASN A 92 -5.53 3.21 -1.18
C ASN A 92 -5.48 1.70 -0.94
N ARG A 93 -6.11 0.91 -1.80
CA ARG A 93 -6.06 -0.55 -1.66
C ARG A 93 -4.75 -1.11 -2.18
N GLN A 94 -4.35 -0.70 -3.39
CA GLN A 94 -3.15 -1.26 -4.01
C GLN A 94 -1.90 -0.88 -3.25
N SER A 95 -1.81 0.37 -2.76
CA SER A 95 -0.66 0.80 -1.98
C SER A 95 -0.57 0.04 -0.65
N ALA A 96 -1.71 -0.22 -0.01
CA ALA A 96 -1.72 -1.02 1.21
C ALA A 96 -1.23 -2.45 0.95
N LYS A 97 -1.69 -3.04 -0.15
CA LYS A 97 -1.25 -4.38 -0.53
C LYS A 97 0.26 -4.41 -0.75
N VAL A 98 0.77 -3.49 -1.57
CA VAL A 98 2.20 -3.46 -1.92
C VAL A 98 3.05 -3.12 -0.71
N ALA A 99 2.53 -2.33 0.22
CA ALA A 99 3.24 -1.98 1.45
C ALA A 99 3.36 -3.14 2.45
N GLY A 100 2.76 -4.29 2.14
CA GLY A 100 2.80 -5.44 3.03
C GLY A 100 1.80 -5.37 4.16
N LEU A 101 0.72 -4.61 3.99
CA LEU A 101 -0.29 -4.42 5.02
C LEU A 101 -1.49 -5.33 4.75
N THR A 102 -2.34 -5.47 5.76
CA THR A 102 -3.53 -6.29 5.61
C THR A 102 -4.60 -5.52 4.85
N LYS A 103 -5.64 -6.25 4.41
CA LYS A 103 -6.71 -5.68 3.61
C LYS A 103 -7.42 -4.56 4.37
N PRO A 104 -7.64 -3.40 3.72
CA PRO A 104 -8.47 -2.36 4.33
C PRO A 104 -9.86 -2.91 4.61
N PHE A 105 -10.39 -2.59 5.78
CA PHE A 105 -11.70 -3.12 6.17
C PHE A 105 -12.66 -1.98 6.46
N GLY A 106 -13.93 -2.33 6.53
CA GLY A 106 -14.96 -1.38 6.83
C GLY A 106 -15.57 -0.76 5.59
N LYS A 107 -16.74 -0.22 5.75
CA LYS A 107 -17.42 0.48 4.67
C LYS A 107 -16.73 1.80 4.41
N GLY A 108 -16.57 2.11 3.14
CA GLY A 108 -15.97 3.37 2.78
C GLY A 108 -14.48 3.43 3.06
N GLY A 109 -13.87 2.31 3.31
CA GLY A 109 -12.42 2.24 3.48
C GLY A 109 -11.65 2.35 2.19
N TYR A 110 -12.33 2.54 1.11
CA TYR A 110 -11.72 2.60 -0.21
C TYR A 110 -11.86 3.96 -0.83
#